data_40d27f42e8edda5ef130bce460db0763
#
_entry.id   40d27f42e8edda5ef130bce460db0763
#
_cell.length_a   1.000
_cell.length_b   1.000
_cell.length_c   1.000
_cell.angle_alpha   90.00
_cell.angle_beta   90.00
_cell.angle_gamma   90.00
#
_symmetry.space_group_name_H-M   'P 1'
#
loop_
_entity.id
_entity.type
_entity.pdbx_description
1 polymer ?
#
loop_
_entity_poly.entity_id
_entity_poly.type
_entity_poly.pdbx_seq_one_letter_code
_entity_poly.pdbx_strand_id
1 'polypeptide(L)'
;MPHNRNRILDAIGNTPLVELPSVVPKGSARIVAKLESANPTGSMKDRLARTLIERAAQKGLLLPGGTVVEYTAGTTGISLAFVAAALGYKTHFAFSDAFSDEKRLTMRAYGAEITDVPSDNKKITKELIQEMIAKAGEISKQPGHWWADQLKNEDGAAGYYGLGEEIWRQTNGKIDALVHTVSTAHSLHGMSRALKREKRDLLVFAVEPDESAVLSGRPPGSHKIEGIGLGFLPPLWNPTEVNEILTVSTDEAKAMARRLAKEEAIFAGTSTGANIVAALKVAERLGSGATVVTLIVDSGLRYLSTDVFR
;
A
#
# COMPACT_ATOMS: atom_id res chain seq x y z
N MET A 1 23.90 -3.41 -23.43
CA MET A 1 22.73 -3.79 -24.25
C MET A 1 21.72 -2.66 -24.14
N PRO A 2 21.16 -2.09 -25.22
CA PRO A 2 20.09 -1.12 -25.09
C PRO A 2 18.90 -1.85 -24.49
N HIS A 3 18.55 -1.49 -23.27
CA HIS A 3 17.36 -1.98 -22.61
C HIS A 3 16.17 -1.58 -23.46
N ASN A 4 15.54 -2.55 -24.06
CA ASN A 4 14.20 -2.39 -24.64
C ASN A 4 13.31 -2.02 -23.42
N ARG A 5 13.17 -0.71 -23.15
CA ARG A 5 12.35 -0.22 -22.03
C ARG A 5 10.96 -0.75 -22.28
N ASN A 6 10.53 -1.69 -21.44
CA ASN A 6 9.17 -2.19 -21.51
C ASN A 6 8.24 -1.03 -21.14
N ARG A 7 7.63 -0.42 -22.16
CA ARG A 7 6.80 0.79 -22.02
C ARG A 7 5.62 0.64 -21.06
N ILE A 8 5.26 -0.60 -20.69
CA ILE A 8 4.20 -0.81 -19.69
C ILE A 8 4.56 -0.24 -18.31
N LEU A 9 5.84 -0.20 -17.96
CA LEU A 9 6.29 0.42 -16.69
C LEU A 9 6.14 1.94 -16.69
N ASP A 10 6.06 2.59 -17.86
CA ASP A 10 5.81 4.03 -17.96
C ASP A 10 4.36 4.40 -17.62
N ALA A 11 3.47 3.40 -17.58
CA ALA A 11 2.09 3.57 -17.08
C ALA A 11 1.98 3.60 -15.56
N ILE A 12 3.06 3.33 -14.81
CA ILE A 12 3.09 3.43 -13.36
C ILE A 12 3.15 4.89 -12.95
N GLY A 13 2.23 5.31 -12.11
CA GLY A 13 2.16 6.69 -11.63
C GLY A 13 1.32 7.60 -12.50
N ASN A 14 1.45 8.90 -12.26
CA ASN A 14 0.64 9.95 -12.89
C ASN A 14 -0.87 9.65 -12.84
N THR A 15 -1.32 9.03 -11.75
CA THR A 15 -2.69 8.61 -11.53
C THR A 15 -3.61 9.82 -11.33
N PRO A 16 -4.92 9.71 -11.59
CA PRO A 16 -5.87 10.80 -11.34
C PRO A 16 -5.98 11.16 -9.86
N LEU A 17 -6.34 12.41 -9.58
CA LEU A 17 -6.81 12.89 -8.29
C LEU A 17 -8.31 13.19 -8.44
N VAL A 18 -9.15 12.58 -7.60
CA VAL A 18 -10.62 12.70 -7.67
C VAL A 18 -11.17 13.29 -6.37
N GLU A 19 -12.19 14.09 -6.46
CA GLU A 19 -12.93 14.61 -5.31
C GLU A 19 -14.05 13.64 -4.91
N LEU A 20 -14.38 13.59 -3.61
CA LEU A 20 -15.38 12.67 -3.04
C LEU A 20 -16.59 13.46 -2.46
N PRO A 21 -17.41 14.09 -3.30
CA PRO A 21 -18.46 14.99 -2.81
C PRO A 21 -19.65 14.28 -2.16
N SER A 22 -19.92 13.01 -2.53
CA SER A 22 -21.13 12.30 -2.08
C SER A 22 -20.97 11.76 -0.66
N VAL A 23 -19.75 11.35 -0.25
CA VAL A 23 -19.49 10.80 1.09
C VAL A 23 -19.09 11.87 2.10
N VAL A 24 -18.69 13.08 1.66
CA VAL A 24 -18.21 14.17 2.53
C VAL A 24 -19.39 15.02 3.04
N PRO A 25 -19.59 15.16 4.37
CA PRO A 25 -20.65 16.00 4.92
C PRO A 25 -20.47 17.48 4.58
N LYS A 26 -21.58 18.18 4.40
CA LYS A 26 -21.57 19.64 4.19
C LYS A 26 -20.92 20.36 5.38
N GLY A 27 -20.06 21.34 5.09
CA GLY A 27 -19.35 22.11 6.10
C GLY A 27 -17.99 21.51 6.52
N SER A 28 -17.68 20.28 6.11
CA SER A 28 -16.36 19.68 6.28
C SER A 28 -15.36 20.19 5.24
N ALA A 29 -14.07 19.93 5.47
CA ALA A 29 -13.03 20.14 4.47
C ALA A 29 -13.28 19.29 3.22
N ARG A 30 -12.82 19.75 2.07
CA ARG A 30 -12.83 19.00 0.82
C ARG A 30 -11.92 17.79 0.94
N ILE A 31 -12.39 16.61 0.54
CA ILE A 31 -11.55 15.40 0.45
C ILE A 31 -11.28 15.12 -1.01
N VAL A 32 -9.99 15.00 -1.36
CA VAL A 32 -9.54 14.51 -2.65
C VAL A 32 -8.73 13.23 -2.46
N ALA A 33 -8.96 12.25 -3.32
CA ALA A 33 -8.33 10.95 -3.24
C ALA A 33 -7.50 10.65 -4.48
N LYS A 34 -6.25 10.25 -4.28
CA LYS A 34 -5.35 9.83 -5.35
C LYS A 34 -5.71 8.42 -5.80
N LEU A 35 -6.10 8.26 -7.05
CA LEU A 35 -6.63 7.00 -7.59
C LEU A 35 -5.50 6.01 -7.94
N GLU A 36 -4.82 5.48 -6.93
CA GLU A 36 -3.71 4.54 -7.10
C GLU A 36 -4.14 3.17 -7.64
N SER A 37 -5.43 2.85 -7.59
CA SER A 37 -6.03 1.72 -8.30
C SER A 37 -5.96 1.84 -9.84
N ALA A 38 -5.60 3.01 -10.37
CA ALA A 38 -5.35 3.23 -11.80
C ALA A 38 -3.96 2.81 -12.27
N ASN A 39 -3.04 2.44 -11.38
CA ASN A 39 -1.78 1.82 -11.76
C ASN A 39 -2.00 0.48 -12.51
N PRO A 40 -1.06 0.01 -13.32
CA PRO A 40 -1.21 -1.20 -14.17
C PRO A 40 -1.72 -2.44 -13.45
N THR A 41 -1.25 -2.71 -12.22
CA THR A 41 -1.77 -3.85 -11.46
C THR A 41 -2.99 -3.49 -10.61
N GLY A 42 -3.47 -2.25 -10.64
CA GLY A 42 -4.56 -1.78 -9.80
C GLY A 42 -4.13 -1.46 -8.37
N SER A 43 -2.89 -1.01 -8.12
CA SER A 43 -2.41 -0.71 -6.78
C SER A 43 -1.25 0.29 -6.75
N MET A 44 -1.17 1.05 -5.66
CA MET A 44 -0.04 1.91 -5.34
C MET A 44 1.30 1.16 -5.19
N LYS A 45 1.27 -0.16 -5.01
CA LYS A 45 2.47 -0.98 -4.82
C LYS A 45 3.31 -1.12 -6.09
N ASP A 46 2.78 -0.80 -7.26
CA ASP A 46 3.55 -0.75 -8.51
C ASP A 46 4.71 0.23 -8.42
N ARG A 47 4.50 1.37 -7.76
CA ARG A 47 5.56 2.37 -7.51
C ARG A 47 6.68 1.81 -6.64
N LEU A 48 6.34 1.11 -5.56
CA LEU A 48 7.29 0.45 -4.66
C LEU A 48 8.11 -0.61 -5.42
N ALA A 49 7.40 -1.52 -6.11
CA ALA A 49 8.01 -2.63 -6.81
C ALA A 49 9.01 -2.16 -7.87
N ARG A 50 8.63 -1.17 -8.69
CA ARG A 50 9.52 -0.57 -9.68
C ARG A 50 10.79 -0.01 -9.03
N THR A 51 10.64 0.78 -8.00
CA THR A 51 11.77 1.40 -7.31
C THR A 51 12.72 0.38 -6.70
N LEU A 52 12.19 -0.63 -6.01
CA LEU A 52 13.00 -1.65 -5.37
C LEU A 52 13.80 -2.46 -6.40
N ILE A 53 13.16 -2.93 -7.47
CA ILE A 53 13.82 -3.75 -8.50
C ILE A 53 14.84 -2.94 -9.30
N GLU A 54 14.47 -1.73 -9.78
CA GLU A 54 15.39 -0.88 -10.54
C GLU A 54 16.63 -0.49 -9.72
N ARG A 55 16.46 -0.11 -8.45
CA ARG A 55 17.59 0.21 -7.57
C ARG A 55 18.46 -0.98 -7.23
N ALA A 56 17.86 -2.15 -6.98
CA ALA A 56 18.63 -3.36 -6.74
C ALA A 56 19.48 -3.75 -7.96
N ALA A 57 18.93 -3.64 -9.17
CA ALA A 57 19.66 -3.87 -10.40
C ALA A 57 20.79 -2.84 -10.59
N GLN A 58 20.53 -1.55 -10.34
CA GLN A 58 21.54 -0.48 -10.42
C GLN A 58 22.69 -0.68 -9.42
N LYS A 59 22.37 -1.18 -8.20
CA LYS A 59 23.36 -1.49 -7.15
C LYS A 59 24.08 -2.83 -7.37
N GLY A 60 23.73 -3.60 -8.40
CA GLY A 60 24.28 -4.93 -8.66
C GLY A 60 23.85 -6.01 -7.65
N LEU A 61 22.82 -5.74 -6.84
CA LEU A 61 22.26 -6.69 -5.87
C LEU A 61 21.33 -7.71 -6.54
N LEU A 62 20.66 -7.32 -7.62
CA LEU A 62 19.83 -8.18 -8.46
C LEU A 62 20.48 -8.28 -9.85
N LEU A 63 21.07 -9.45 -10.16
CA LEU A 63 21.72 -9.70 -11.43
C LEU A 63 20.70 -10.00 -12.55
N PRO A 64 21.05 -9.77 -13.84
CA PRO A 64 20.16 -10.11 -14.96
C PRO A 64 19.68 -11.57 -14.91
N GLY A 65 18.37 -11.79 -15.04
CA GLY A 65 17.73 -13.10 -14.95
C GLY A 65 17.63 -13.68 -13.52
N GLY A 66 18.04 -12.91 -12.51
CA GLY A 66 17.93 -13.28 -11.11
C GLY A 66 16.47 -13.36 -10.63
N THR A 67 16.29 -13.81 -9.39
CA THR A 67 14.99 -14.04 -8.77
C THR A 67 14.74 -13.03 -7.65
N VAL A 68 13.65 -12.30 -7.75
CA VAL A 68 13.15 -11.41 -6.68
C VAL A 68 12.37 -12.24 -5.67
N VAL A 69 12.77 -12.18 -4.41
CA VAL A 69 12.13 -12.89 -3.30
C VAL A 69 11.39 -11.91 -2.40
N GLU A 70 10.21 -12.29 -1.90
CA GLU A 70 9.47 -11.52 -0.89
C GLU A 70 8.50 -12.42 -0.13
N TYR A 71 8.15 -12.05 1.12
CA TYR A 71 6.91 -12.48 1.74
C TYR A 71 5.81 -11.48 1.38
N THR A 72 4.59 -11.93 1.22
CA THR A 72 3.54 -10.98 0.80
C THR A 72 2.13 -11.42 1.20
N ALA A 73 1.30 -10.43 1.59
CA ALA A 73 -0.16 -10.58 1.68
C ALA A 73 -0.86 -10.46 0.31
N GLY A 74 -0.09 -10.40 -0.78
CA GLY A 74 -0.54 -10.44 -2.17
C GLY A 74 -0.28 -9.16 -2.95
N THR A 75 -0.69 -7.99 -2.48
CA THR A 75 -0.62 -6.74 -3.28
C THR A 75 0.81 -6.38 -3.70
N THR A 76 1.78 -6.44 -2.76
CA THR A 76 3.20 -6.21 -3.09
C THR A 76 3.73 -7.30 -4.01
N GLY A 77 3.37 -8.57 -3.78
CA GLY A 77 3.79 -9.69 -4.62
C GLY A 77 3.31 -9.56 -6.07
N ILE A 78 2.05 -9.15 -6.29
CA ILE A 78 1.52 -8.89 -7.63
C ILE A 78 2.35 -7.80 -8.33
N SER A 79 2.62 -6.69 -7.65
CA SER A 79 3.38 -5.58 -8.23
C SER A 79 4.84 -5.97 -8.52
N LEU A 80 5.49 -6.72 -7.60
CA LEU A 80 6.84 -7.26 -7.83
C LEU A 80 6.86 -8.25 -9.01
N ALA A 81 5.87 -9.15 -9.10
CA ALA A 81 5.76 -10.09 -10.21
C ALA A 81 5.57 -9.37 -11.55
N PHE A 82 4.70 -8.36 -11.61
CA PHE A 82 4.48 -7.52 -12.78
C PHE A 82 5.76 -6.82 -13.26
N VAL A 83 6.43 -6.11 -12.35
CA VAL A 83 7.66 -5.38 -12.69
C VAL A 83 8.79 -6.34 -13.06
N ALA A 84 8.95 -7.44 -12.32
CA ALA A 84 9.94 -8.47 -12.62
C ALA A 84 9.73 -9.08 -14.00
N ALA A 85 8.51 -9.46 -14.35
CA ALA A 85 8.15 -9.98 -15.67
C ALA A 85 8.49 -8.96 -16.78
N ALA A 86 8.18 -7.68 -16.58
CA ALA A 86 8.48 -6.61 -17.52
C ALA A 86 9.99 -6.38 -17.73
N LEU A 87 10.82 -6.68 -16.73
CA LEU A 87 12.28 -6.48 -16.77
C LEU A 87 13.08 -7.77 -16.98
N GLY A 88 12.42 -8.92 -17.15
CA GLY A 88 13.05 -10.22 -17.40
C GLY A 88 13.66 -10.88 -16.15
N TYR A 89 13.15 -10.55 -14.96
CA TYR A 89 13.49 -11.22 -13.70
C TYR A 89 12.46 -12.29 -13.35
N LYS A 90 12.87 -13.25 -12.54
CA LYS A 90 11.99 -14.25 -11.92
C LYS A 90 11.48 -13.75 -10.57
N THR A 91 10.45 -14.39 -10.05
CA THR A 91 9.92 -14.09 -8.71
C THR A 91 9.61 -15.36 -7.94
N HIS A 92 9.88 -15.36 -6.63
CA HIS A 92 9.57 -16.44 -5.72
C HIS A 92 9.05 -15.86 -4.39
N PHE A 93 7.79 -16.15 -4.06
CA PHE A 93 7.13 -15.54 -2.91
C PHE A 93 6.73 -16.56 -1.85
N ALA A 94 6.93 -16.20 -0.57
CA ALA A 94 6.26 -16.84 0.55
C ALA A 94 4.86 -16.23 0.70
N PHE A 95 3.80 -17.04 0.57
CA PHE A 95 2.41 -16.60 0.57
C PHE A 95 1.53 -17.57 1.37
N SER A 96 0.47 -17.06 2.01
CA SER A 96 -0.42 -17.89 2.83
C SER A 96 -1.82 -18.00 2.23
N ASP A 97 -2.52 -19.11 2.55
CA ASP A 97 -3.93 -19.34 2.28
C ASP A 97 -4.89 -18.47 3.12
N ALA A 98 -4.33 -17.68 4.07
CA ALA A 98 -5.08 -16.65 4.79
C ALA A 98 -5.52 -15.48 3.89
N PHE A 99 -4.87 -15.30 2.74
CA PHE A 99 -5.13 -14.22 1.79
C PHE A 99 -5.93 -14.71 0.57
N SER A 100 -6.52 -13.77 -0.16
CA SER A 100 -7.44 -14.08 -1.26
C SER A 100 -6.78 -14.85 -2.41
N ASP A 101 -7.54 -15.77 -3.01
CA ASP A 101 -7.10 -16.60 -4.14
C ASP A 101 -6.83 -15.78 -5.40
N GLU A 102 -7.56 -14.68 -5.62
CA GLU A 102 -7.33 -13.76 -6.74
C GLU A 102 -5.90 -13.23 -6.74
N LYS A 103 -5.36 -12.91 -5.56
CA LYS A 103 -3.98 -12.43 -5.43
C LYS A 103 -2.97 -13.51 -5.81
N ARG A 104 -3.20 -14.74 -5.35
CA ARG A 104 -2.37 -15.92 -5.70
C ARG A 104 -2.36 -16.17 -7.20
N LEU A 105 -3.55 -16.22 -7.80
CA LEU A 105 -3.71 -16.47 -9.23
C LEU A 105 -3.06 -15.38 -10.06
N THR A 106 -3.19 -14.12 -9.65
CA THR A 106 -2.57 -12.98 -10.36
C THR A 106 -1.04 -13.06 -10.31
N MET A 107 -0.44 -13.38 -9.16
CA MET A 107 1.02 -13.58 -9.05
C MET A 107 1.50 -14.70 -9.97
N ARG A 108 0.80 -15.84 -9.98
CA ARG A 108 1.11 -16.99 -10.88
C ARG A 108 0.95 -16.63 -12.35
N ALA A 109 -0.04 -15.82 -12.71
CA ALA A 109 -0.22 -15.37 -14.10
C ALA A 109 0.96 -14.53 -14.60
N TYR A 110 1.65 -13.79 -13.72
CA TYR A 110 2.92 -13.11 -14.03
C TYR A 110 4.15 -14.03 -13.96
N GLY A 111 3.97 -15.33 -13.72
CA GLY A 111 5.06 -16.32 -13.67
C GLY A 111 5.72 -16.49 -12.31
N ALA A 112 5.10 -16.04 -11.22
CA ALA A 112 5.67 -16.18 -9.89
C ALA A 112 5.63 -17.63 -9.40
N GLU A 113 6.74 -18.09 -8.85
CA GLU A 113 6.81 -19.25 -7.96
C GLU A 113 6.28 -18.86 -6.58
N ILE A 114 5.51 -19.75 -5.95
CA ILE A 114 4.90 -19.50 -4.64
C ILE A 114 5.21 -20.68 -3.73
N THR A 115 5.84 -20.39 -2.60
CA THR A 115 5.94 -21.31 -1.47
C THR A 115 4.82 -21.00 -0.50
N ASP A 116 3.96 -22.00 -0.26
CA ASP A 116 2.82 -21.88 0.63
C ASP A 116 3.24 -21.94 2.10
N VAL A 117 2.72 -21.00 2.89
CA VAL A 117 2.82 -20.98 4.35
C VAL A 117 1.40 -21.14 4.89
N PRO A 118 1.06 -22.30 5.49
CA PRO A 118 -0.29 -22.59 5.93
C PRO A 118 -0.70 -21.70 7.10
N SER A 119 -1.95 -21.29 7.13
CA SER A 119 -2.53 -20.53 8.24
C SER A 119 -3.40 -21.40 9.14
N ASP A 120 -3.65 -20.99 10.38
CA ASP A 120 -4.68 -21.59 11.22
C ASP A 120 -6.05 -20.97 10.87
N ASN A 121 -6.92 -21.77 10.26
CA ASN A 121 -8.28 -21.39 9.91
C ASN A 121 -8.40 -20.05 9.13
N LYS A 122 -7.47 -19.79 8.23
CA LYS A 122 -7.38 -18.54 7.42
C LYS A 122 -7.29 -17.28 8.26
N LYS A 123 -6.75 -17.36 9.47
CA LYS A 123 -6.51 -16.20 10.33
C LYS A 123 -5.17 -15.54 10.02
N ILE A 124 -5.19 -14.23 9.92
CA ILE A 124 -3.98 -13.42 9.81
C ILE A 124 -3.50 -13.10 11.22
N THR A 125 -2.37 -13.68 11.63
CA THR A 125 -1.78 -13.48 12.95
C THR A 125 -0.35 -12.95 12.81
N LYS A 126 0.21 -12.42 13.90
CA LYS A 126 1.61 -11.99 13.96
C LYS A 126 2.56 -13.17 13.66
N GLU A 127 2.25 -14.34 14.23
CA GLU A 127 3.04 -15.56 14.08
C GLU A 127 3.09 -16.01 12.62
N LEU A 128 1.95 -16.01 11.92
CA LEU A 128 1.88 -16.30 10.49
C LEU A 128 2.76 -15.36 9.67
N ILE A 129 2.68 -14.04 9.94
CA ILE A 129 3.50 -13.05 9.23
C ILE A 129 4.99 -13.30 9.49
N GLN A 130 5.37 -13.62 10.72
CA GLN A 130 6.76 -13.92 11.06
C GLN A 130 7.26 -15.21 10.37
N GLU A 131 6.42 -16.24 10.26
CA GLU A 131 6.74 -17.47 9.55
C GLU A 131 6.92 -17.21 8.05
N MET A 132 6.05 -16.40 7.43
CA MET A 132 6.19 -16.00 6.03
C MET A 132 7.50 -15.21 5.80
N ILE A 133 7.86 -14.29 6.71
CA ILE A 133 9.14 -13.55 6.66
C ILE A 133 10.32 -14.51 6.74
N ALA A 134 10.29 -15.46 7.69
CA ALA A 134 11.35 -16.46 7.84
C ALA A 134 11.49 -17.30 6.57
N LYS A 135 10.37 -17.73 5.97
CA LYS A 135 10.36 -18.51 4.72
C LYS A 135 10.96 -17.73 3.56
N ALA A 136 10.61 -16.45 3.39
CA ALA A 136 11.23 -15.59 2.38
C ALA A 136 12.75 -15.46 2.61
N GLY A 137 13.18 -15.32 3.87
CA GLY A 137 14.59 -15.31 4.25
C GLY A 137 15.33 -16.61 3.93
N GLU A 138 14.69 -17.79 4.04
CA GLU A 138 15.25 -19.06 3.61
C GLU A 138 15.40 -19.11 2.07
N ILE A 139 14.36 -18.75 1.34
CA ILE A 139 14.34 -18.73 -0.12
C ILE A 139 15.43 -17.79 -0.66
N SER A 140 15.64 -16.64 -0.04
CA SER A 140 16.61 -15.64 -0.49
C SER A 140 18.07 -16.08 -0.40
N LYS A 141 18.38 -17.13 0.35
CA LYS A 141 19.76 -17.69 0.45
C LYS A 141 20.18 -18.49 -0.77
N GLN A 142 19.27 -18.79 -1.70
CA GLN A 142 19.58 -19.52 -2.91
C GLN A 142 20.41 -18.66 -3.89
N PRO A 143 21.34 -19.27 -4.66
CA PRO A 143 22.13 -18.51 -5.63
C PRO A 143 21.26 -17.75 -6.63
N GLY A 144 21.61 -16.48 -6.90
CA GLY A 144 20.88 -15.62 -7.83
C GLY A 144 19.55 -15.07 -7.31
N HIS A 145 19.24 -15.30 -6.03
CA HIS A 145 18.06 -14.74 -5.39
C HIS A 145 18.40 -13.45 -4.65
N TRP A 146 17.53 -12.45 -4.79
CA TRP A 146 17.59 -11.19 -4.06
C TRP A 146 16.29 -10.96 -3.31
N TRP A 147 16.36 -10.71 -2.02
CA TRP A 147 15.22 -10.40 -1.18
C TRP A 147 14.91 -8.91 -1.23
N ALA A 148 13.71 -8.55 -1.70
CA ALA A 148 13.28 -7.15 -1.77
C ALA A 148 13.10 -6.53 -0.37
N ASP A 149 12.76 -7.35 0.64
CA ASP A 149 12.64 -7.02 2.07
C ASP A 149 11.87 -5.70 2.29
N GLN A 150 10.61 -5.68 1.87
CA GLN A 150 9.76 -4.50 1.97
C GLN A 150 9.63 -3.92 3.39
N LEU A 151 10.05 -4.65 4.43
CA LEU A 151 10.03 -4.14 5.80
C LEU A 151 11.25 -3.29 6.14
N LYS A 152 12.43 -3.63 5.61
CA LYS A 152 13.71 -3.04 5.99
C LYS A 152 14.40 -2.28 4.87
N ASN A 153 13.97 -2.46 3.63
CA ASN A 153 14.60 -1.82 2.48
C ASN A 153 14.25 -0.33 2.42
N GLU A 154 15.17 0.51 2.83
CA GLU A 154 15.02 1.98 2.89
C GLU A 154 14.74 2.63 1.53
N ASP A 155 15.09 1.97 0.43
CA ASP A 155 14.80 2.46 -0.93
C ASP A 155 13.30 2.60 -1.21
N GLY A 156 12.45 1.86 -0.47
CA GLY A 156 11.02 1.80 -0.71
C GLY A 156 10.29 3.15 -0.58
N ALA A 157 10.72 4.00 0.36
CA ALA A 157 10.11 5.32 0.54
C ALA A 157 10.28 6.22 -0.69
N ALA A 158 11.41 6.10 -1.40
CA ALA A 158 11.67 6.88 -2.60
C ALA A 158 10.71 6.57 -3.75
N GLY A 159 10.14 5.36 -3.77
CA GLY A 159 9.10 4.98 -4.75
C GLY A 159 7.83 5.83 -4.67
N TYR A 160 7.64 6.52 -3.55
CA TYR A 160 6.46 7.36 -3.32
C TYR A 160 6.74 8.87 -3.34
N TYR A 161 7.99 9.30 -3.61
CA TYR A 161 8.25 10.74 -3.76
C TYR A 161 7.49 11.33 -4.94
N GLY A 162 7.52 10.68 -6.10
CA GLY A 162 6.75 11.12 -7.27
C GLY A 162 5.24 11.18 -7.02
N LEU A 163 4.70 10.31 -6.14
CA LEU A 163 3.30 10.38 -5.75
C LEU A 163 2.99 11.66 -4.96
N GLY A 164 3.85 12.06 -4.03
CA GLY A 164 3.72 13.34 -3.33
C GLY A 164 3.84 14.55 -4.26
N GLU A 165 4.77 14.52 -5.20
CA GLU A 165 4.94 15.57 -6.22
C GLU A 165 3.73 15.68 -7.15
N GLU A 166 3.14 14.54 -7.56
CA GLU A 166 1.90 14.50 -8.33
C GLU A 166 0.74 15.14 -7.55
N ILE A 167 0.58 14.80 -6.27
CA ILE A 167 -0.43 15.37 -5.38
C ILE A 167 -0.27 16.89 -5.29
N TRP A 168 0.95 17.37 -5.03
CA TRP A 168 1.24 18.80 -4.97
C TRP A 168 0.83 19.54 -6.23
N ARG A 169 1.24 19.03 -7.39
CA ARG A 169 0.90 19.60 -8.69
C ARG A 169 -0.60 19.58 -8.96
N GLN A 170 -1.28 18.45 -8.71
CA GLN A 170 -2.70 18.27 -9.01
C GLN A 170 -3.62 19.05 -8.07
N THR A 171 -3.18 19.36 -6.86
CA THR A 171 -3.90 20.23 -5.92
C THR A 171 -3.56 21.72 -6.13
N ASN A 172 -2.64 22.05 -7.03
CA ASN A 172 -2.06 23.41 -7.17
C ASN A 172 -1.53 23.93 -5.81
N GLY A 173 -0.91 23.05 -5.03
CA GLY A 173 -0.39 23.35 -3.69
C GLY A 173 -1.44 23.53 -2.58
N LYS A 174 -2.71 23.38 -2.89
CA LYS A 174 -3.81 23.52 -1.92
C LYS A 174 -4.07 22.18 -1.22
N ILE A 175 -3.26 21.89 -0.22
CA ILE A 175 -3.36 20.71 0.64
C ILE A 175 -3.06 21.13 2.08
N ASP A 176 -3.91 20.76 3.03
CA ASP A 176 -3.75 21.06 4.46
C ASP A 176 -3.44 19.81 5.28
N ALA A 177 -3.94 18.65 4.84
CA ALA A 177 -3.68 17.39 5.51
C ALA A 177 -3.49 16.23 4.53
N LEU A 178 -2.57 15.32 4.87
CA LEU A 178 -2.40 14.00 4.27
C LEU A 178 -2.86 12.94 5.28
N VAL A 179 -3.78 12.07 4.87
CA VAL A 179 -4.28 10.96 5.69
C VAL A 179 -4.00 9.65 4.98
N HIS A 180 -3.29 8.71 5.61
CA HIS A 180 -2.99 7.44 4.97
C HIS A 180 -2.75 6.30 5.97
N THR A 181 -3.25 5.11 5.61
CA THR A 181 -3.03 3.85 6.33
C THR A 181 -1.58 3.41 6.31
N VAL A 182 -1.13 2.80 7.41
CA VAL A 182 0.25 2.34 7.58
C VAL A 182 0.34 0.82 7.53
N SER A 183 1.26 0.32 6.69
CA SER A 183 1.76 -1.04 6.67
C SER A 183 3.28 -1.02 6.92
N THR A 184 4.08 -0.96 5.85
CA THR A 184 5.55 -0.87 5.93
C THR A 184 6.08 0.56 6.16
N ALA A 185 5.20 1.55 6.27
CA ALA A 185 5.46 2.99 6.41
C ALA A 185 5.99 3.72 5.16
N HIS A 186 6.50 3.02 4.14
CA HIS A 186 7.12 3.63 2.95
C HIS A 186 6.26 4.68 2.26
N SER A 187 4.97 4.37 2.03
CA SER A 187 4.08 5.26 1.28
C SER A 187 3.78 6.55 2.04
N LEU A 188 3.46 6.45 3.34
CA LEU A 188 3.17 7.62 4.15
C LEU A 188 4.42 8.51 4.24
N HIS A 189 5.58 7.94 4.59
CA HIS A 189 6.83 8.69 4.70
C HIS A 189 7.30 9.26 3.37
N GLY A 190 7.22 8.48 2.28
CA GLY A 190 7.60 8.96 0.96
C GLY A 190 6.77 10.16 0.51
N MET A 191 5.45 10.06 0.60
CA MET A 191 4.55 11.17 0.25
C MET A 191 4.74 12.38 1.16
N SER A 192 4.76 12.15 2.49
CA SER A 192 4.89 13.26 3.46
C SER A 192 6.20 14.01 3.30
N ARG A 193 7.32 13.30 3.08
CA ARG A 193 8.63 13.92 2.81
C ARG A 193 8.63 14.76 1.55
N ALA A 194 8.03 14.27 0.46
CA ALA A 194 7.92 15.04 -0.79
C ALA A 194 7.04 16.29 -0.61
N LEU A 195 5.86 16.14 0.02
CA LEU A 195 4.94 17.24 0.26
C LEU A 195 5.48 18.27 1.25
N LYS A 196 6.18 17.84 2.32
CA LYS A 196 6.78 18.76 3.32
C LYS A 196 7.97 19.56 2.79
N ARG A 197 8.55 19.20 1.66
CA ARG A 197 9.52 20.06 0.95
C ARG A 197 8.86 21.34 0.43
N GLU A 198 7.61 21.24 0.02
CA GLU A 198 6.81 22.34 -0.54
C GLU A 198 5.97 23.07 0.54
N LYS A 199 5.43 22.32 1.50
CA LYS A 199 4.58 22.82 2.60
C LYS A 199 5.04 22.22 3.93
N ARG A 200 5.90 22.91 4.68
CA ARG A 200 6.50 22.41 5.94
C ARG A 200 5.49 22.14 7.04
N ASP A 201 4.40 22.91 7.08
CA ASP A 201 3.31 22.85 8.06
C ASP A 201 2.20 21.87 7.68
N LEU A 202 2.39 21.04 6.63
CA LEU A 202 1.45 20.02 6.24
C LEU A 202 1.15 19.07 7.41
N LEU A 203 -0.13 18.91 7.74
CA LEU A 203 -0.57 17.93 8.72
C LEU A 203 -0.55 16.53 8.12
N VAL A 204 0.05 15.57 8.84
CA VAL A 204 0.17 14.17 8.40
C VAL A 204 -0.47 13.26 9.45
N PHE A 205 -1.47 12.49 9.02
CA PHE A 205 -2.19 11.54 9.86
C PHE A 205 -1.91 10.12 9.40
N ALA A 206 -1.39 9.30 10.32
CA ALA A 206 -1.26 7.87 10.13
C ALA A 206 -2.56 7.18 10.52
N VAL A 207 -2.91 6.08 9.85
CA VAL A 207 -4.11 5.31 10.14
C VAL A 207 -3.75 3.85 10.37
N GLU A 208 -4.27 3.27 11.44
CA GLU A 208 -4.10 1.85 11.78
C GLU A 208 -5.42 1.19 12.18
N PRO A 209 -5.51 -0.15 12.19
CA PRO A 209 -6.72 -0.84 12.66
C PRO A 209 -6.94 -0.63 14.16
N ASP A 210 -8.17 -0.33 14.58
CA ASP A 210 -8.50 -0.16 16.00
C ASP A 210 -8.28 -1.45 16.79
N GLU A 211 -8.53 -2.60 16.17
CA GLU A 211 -8.34 -3.93 16.76
C GLU A 211 -6.86 -4.29 16.96
N SER A 212 -5.96 -3.58 16.28
CA SER A 212 -4.50 -3.85 16.30
C SER A 212 -3.70 -2.56 16.24
N ALA A 213 -3.93 -1.65 17.20
CA ALA A 213 -3.39 -0.29 17.19
C ALA A 213 -1.98 -0.22 17.80
N VAL A 214 -1.04 -0.92 17.19
CA VAL A 214 0.35 -1.05 17.70
C VAL A 214 1.18 0.23 17.51
N LEU A 215 0.85 1.07 16.53
CA LEU A 215 1.51 2.37 16.33
C LEU A 215 1.16 3.32 17.49
N SER A 216 -0.06 3.20 18.05
CA SER A 216 -0.53 3.93 19.22
C SER A 216 -0.13 3.27 20.55
N GLY A 217 0.72 2.23 20.54
CA GLY A 217 1.22 1.54 21.72
C GLY A 217 0.23 0.56 22.36
N ARG A 218 -0.86 0.21 21.68
CA ARG A 218 -1.81 -0.82 22.14
C ARG A 218 -1.36 -2.24 21.73
N PRO A 219 -1.81 -3.30 22.40
CA PRO A 219 -1.51 -4.67 22.01
C PRO A 219 -1.96 -4.98 20.58
N PRO A 220 -1.27 -5.90 19.87
CA PRO A 220 -1.75 -6.41 18.60
C PRO A 220 -3.04 -7.23 18.78
N GLY A 221 -3.91 -7.18 17.77
CA GLY A 221 -5.14 -7.94 17.69
C GLY A 221 -5.46 -8.38 16.27
N SER A 222 -6.51 -9.17 16.13
CA SER A 222 -6.96 -9.65 14.82
C SER A 222 -7.91 -8.67 14.16
N HIS A 223 -7.65 -8.33 12.93
CA HIS A 223 -8.48 -7.46 12.08
C HIS A 223 -8.61 -8.04 10.67
N LYS A 224 -9.48 -7.43 9.85
CA LYS A 224 -9.72 -7.84 8.45
C LYS A 224 -9.53 -6.68 7.45
N ILE A 225 -8.71 -5.70 7.80
CA ILE A 225 -8.29 -4.65 6.87
C ILE A 225 -7.00 -5.13 6.20
N GLU A 226 -7.11 -5.77 5.04
CA GLU A 226 -5.96 -6.35 4.37
C GLU A 226 -4.96 -5.28 3.92
N GLY A 227 -3.67 -5.60 4.05
CA GLY A 227 -2.55 -4.77 3.59
C GLY A 227 -2.04 -3.72 4.58
N ILE A 228 -2.62 -3.65 5.79
CA ILE A 228 -2.16 -2.79 6.89
C ILE A 228 -2.12 -3.57 8.22
N GLY A 229 -1.61 -2.97 9.29
CA GLY A 229 -1.70 -3.54 10.64
C GLY A 229 -0.93 -4.85 10.80
N LEU A 230 0.40 -4.81 10.74
CA LEU A 230 1.28 -5.99 10.79
C LEU A 230 1.29 -6.71 12.15
N GLY A 231 0.67 -6.14 13.21
CA GLY A 231 0.73 -6.66 14.57
C GLY A 231 2.05 -6.39 15.30
N PHE A 232 2.95 -5.63 14.68
CA PHE A 232 4.20 -5.13 15.25
C PHE A 232 4.58 -3.78 14.62
N LEU A 233 5.47 -3.02 15.28
CA LEU A 233 5.98 -1.76 14.73
C LEU A 233 6.84 -2.04 13.48
N PRO A 234 6.50 -1.46 12.31
CA PRO A 234 7.35 -1.60 11.14
C PRO A 234 8.75 -1.05 11.42
N PRO A 235 9.84 -1.74 11.01
CA PRO A 235 11.21 -1.28 11.29
C PRO A 235 11.52 0.14 10.82
N LEU A 236 10.87 0.59 9.75
CA LEU A 236 11.06 1.93 9.16
C LEU A 236 10.01 2.95 9.64
N TRP A 237 9.19 2.60 10.63
CA TRP A 237 8.24 3.54 11.21
C TRP A 237 8.95 4.65 11.99
N ASN A 238 8.63 5.90 11.65
CA ASN A 238 9.13 7.07 12.36
C ASN A 238 7.96 7.94 12.84
N PRO A 239 7.62 7.90 14.13
CA PRO A 239 6.49 8.66 14.67
C PRO A 239 6.67 10.17 14.59
N THR A 240 7.90 10.68 14.46
CA THR A 240 8.15 12.13 14.35
C THR A 240 7.74 12.73 13.01
N GLU A 241 7.45 11.90 12.01
CA GLU A 241 7.01 12.34 10.69
C GLU A 241 5.49 12.55 10.59
N VAL A 242 4.74 12.15 11.63
CA VAL A 242 3.27 12.29 11.68
C VAL A 242 2.84 13.22 12.82
N ASN A 243 1.69 13.84 12.65
CA ASN A 243 1.09 14.71 13.65
C ASN A 243 0.19 13.93 14.61
N GLU A 244 -0.50 12.90 14.10
CA GLU A 244 -1.45 12.10 14.87
C GLU A 244 -1.61 10.71 14.25
N ILE A 245 -1.96 9.72 15.09
CA ILE A 245 -2.32 8.37 14.66
C ILE A 245 -3.82 8.20 14.93
N LEU A 246 -4.57 7.86 13.89
CA LEU A 246 -6.01 7.61 13.95
C LEU A 246 -6.28 6.13 13.85
N THR A 247 -7.31 5.66 14.54
CA THR A 247 -7.76 4.27 14.44
C THR A 247 -9.07 4.17 13.67
N VAL A 248 -9.22 3.07 12.93
CA VAL A 248 -10.42 2.71 12.19
C VAL A 248 -10.68 1.22 12.37
N SER A 249 -11.89 0.84 12.74
CA SER A 249 -12.26 -0.57 12.90
C SER A 249 -12.45 -1.27 11.55
N THR A 250 -12.35 -2.59 11.57
CA THR A 250 -12.63 -3.44 10.40
C THR A 250 -14.02 -3.17 9.81
N ASP A 251 -15.03 -3.02 10.67
CA ASP A 251 -16.41 -2.82 10.24
C ASP A 251 -16.62 -1.43 9.61
N GLU A 252 -16.04 -0.36 10.18
CA GLU A 252 -16.04 0.97 9.57
C GLU A 252 -15.37 0.95 8.18
N ALA A 253 -14.21 0.29 8.07
CA ALA A 253 -13.47 0.21 6.82
C ALA A 253 -14.25 -0.53 5.71
N LYS A 254 -14.88 -1.68 6.05
CA LYS A 254 -15.72 -2.44 5.12
C LYS A 254 -16.97 -1.68 4.72
N ALA A 255 -17.67 -1.07 5.69
CA ALA A 255 -18.86 -0.27 5.42
C ALA A 255 -18.54 0.89 4.46
N MET A 256 -17.41 1.56 4.68
CA MET A 256 -16.98 2.66 3.82
C MET A 256 -16.57 2.18 2.42
N ALA A 257 -15.88 1.03 2.29
CA ALA A 257 -15.56 0.46 0.97
C ALA A 257 -16.83 0.19 0.14
N ARG A 258 -17.90 -0.31 0.79
CA ARG A 258 -19.22 -0.50 0.15
C ARG A 258 -19.90 0.83 -0.21
N ARG A 259 -19.80 1.84 0.65
CA ARG A 259 -20.35 3.18 0.39
C ARG A 259 -19.66 3.83 -0.80
N LEU A 260 -18.32 3.78 -0.87
CA LEU A 260 -17.56 4.32 -1.99
C LEU A 260 -17.99 3.72 -3.33
N ALA A 261 -18.24 2.41 -3.38
CA ALA A 261 -18.73 1.76 -4.60
C ALA A 261 -20.11 2.27 -5.02
N LYS A 262 -21.01 2.53 -4.06
CA LYS A 262 -22.40 2.93 -4.33
C LYS A 262 -22.57 4.44 -4.52
N GLU A 263 -21.84 5.24 -3.73
CA GLU A 263 -22.05 6.68 -3.64
C GLU A 263 -21.07 7.48 -4.51
N GLU A 264 -19.85 6.94 -4.75
CA GLU A 264 -18.79 7.60 -5.54
C GLU A 264 -18.38 6.80 -6.79
N ALA A 265 -18.99 5.63 -7.03
CA ALA A 265 -18.61 4.69 -8.10
C ALA A 265 -17.13 4.25 -8.03
N ILE A 266 -16.56 4.22 -6.83
CA ILE A 266 -15.16 3.82 -6.58
C ILE A 266 -15.13 2.44 -5.96
N PHE A 267 -14.70 1.43 -6.74
CA PHE A 267 -14.58 0.05 -6.29
C PHE A 267 -13.18 -0.22 -5.78
N ALA A 268 -13.00 -0.25 -4.45
CA ALA A 268 -11.69 -0.28 -3.79
C ALA A 268 -11.68 -1.17 -2.55
N GLY A 269 -10.48 -1.56 -2.08
CA GLY A 269 -10.29 -2.43 -0.92
C GLY A 269 -10.57 -1.77 0.43
N THR A 270 -10.47 -2.58 1.50
CA THR A 270 -10.77 -2.16 2.87
C THR A 270 -9.79 -1.10 3.41
N SER A 271 -8.51 -1.13 3.00
CA SER A 271 -7.55 -0.08 3.37
C SER A 271 -7.93 1.29 2.80
N THR A 272 -8.56 1.33 1.62
CA THR A 272 -9.18 2.55 1.09
C THR A 272 -10.33 2.99 1.98
N GLY A 273 -11.21 2.07 2.38
CA GLY A 273 -12.29 2.38 3.31
C GLY A 273 -11.77 3.01 4.61
N ALA A 274 -10.71 2.44 5.19
CA ALA A 274 -10.05 2.98 6.37
C ALA A 274 -9.46 4.39 6.13
N ASN A 275 -8.83 4.60 4.99
CA ASN A 275 -8.33 5.92 4.58
C ASN A 275 -9.45 6.97 4.58
N ILE A 276 -10.59 6.65 3.97
CA ILE A 276 -11.70 7.60 3.83
C ILE A 276 -12.38 7.85 5.18
N VAL A 277 -12.59 6.82 6.03
CA VAL A 277 -13.13 7.01 7.39
C VAL A 277 -12.26 7.98 8.19
N ALA A 278 -10.94 7.78 8.17
CA ALA A 278 -10.02 8.67 8.86
C ALA A 278 -9.99 10.08 8.24
N ALA A 279 -10.00 10.17 6.89
CA ALA A 279 -10.05 11.46 6.18
C ALA A 279 -11.31 12.26 6.51
N LEU A 280 -12.47 11.60 6.69
CA LEU A 280 -13.71 12.25 7.13
C LEU A 280 -13.59 12.85 8.54
N LYS A 281 -12.99 12.10 9.48
CA LYS A 281 -12.71 12.58 10.85
C LYS A 281 -11.81 13.83 10.82
N VAL A 282 -10.79 13.84 9.96
CA VAL A 282 -9.89 15.00 9.80
C VAL A 282 -10.61 16.17 9.08
N ALA A 283 -11.37 15.87 8.04
CA ALA A 283 -12.10 16.89 7.28
C ALA A 283 -13.14 17.63 8.14
N GLU A 284 -13.82 16.93 9.03
CA GLU A 284 -14.76 17.54 9.99
C GLU A 284 -14.03 18.48 10.95
N ARG A 285 -12.86 18.08 11.49
CA ARG A 285 -12.05 18.90 12.40
C ARG A 285 -11.48 20.16 11.75
N LEU A 286 -11.09 20.07 10.46
CA LEU A 286 -10.49 21.21 9.74
C LEU A 286 -11.57 22.18 9.20
N GLY A 287 -12.77 21.71 8.95
CA GLY A 287 -13.89 22.51 8.46
C GLY A 287 -13.76 22.96 7.01
N SER A 288 -14.74 23.75 6.55
CA SER A 288 -14.79 24.25 5.17
C SER A 288 -13.60 25.16 4.86
N GLY A 289 -13.07 25.05 3.64
CA GLY A 289 -11.90 25.85 3.19
C GLY A 289 -10.58 25.08 3.22
N ALA A 290 -10.47 24.01 4.00
CA ALA A 290 -9.30 23.13 3.98
C ALA A 290 -9.45 22.00 2.94
N THR A 291 -8.32 21.38 2.58
CA THR A 291 -8.25 20.24 1.67
C THR A 291 -7.49 19.08 2.34
N VAL A 292 -8.16 17.96 2.47
CA VAL A 292 -7.60 16.69 2.94
C VAL A 292 -7.32 15.79 1.74
N VAL A 293 -6.10 15.28 1.65
CA VAL A 293 -5.71 14.31 0.63
C VAL A 293 -5.57 12.93 1.23
N THR A 294 -6.09 11.93 0.54
CA THR A 294 -5.92 10.51 0.87
C THR A 294 -5.78 9.67 -0.40
N LEU A 295 -5.79 8.34 -0.28
CA LEU A 295 -5.54 7.42 -1.39
C LEU A 295 -6.67 6.40 -1.55
N ILE A 296 -7.02 6.14 -2.81
CA ILE A 296 -7.67 4.91 -3.25
C ILE A 296 -6.55 3.90 -3.54
N VAL A 297 -6.25 3.08 -2.54
CA VAL A 297 -4.99 2.29 -2.44
C VAL A 297 -4.88 1.23 -3.53
N ASP A 298 -5.98 0.48 -3.72
CA ASP A 298 -6.05 -0.60 -4.70
C ASP A 298 -7.48 -0.90 -5.15
N SER A 299 -7.61 -1.73 -6.19
CA SER A 299 -8.88 -2.13 -6.78
C SER A 299 -9.63 -3.13 -5.91
N GLY A 300 -10.95 -2.97 -5.79
CA GLY A 300 -11.88 -3.91 -5.16
C GLY A 300 -11.92 -5.29 -5.80
N LEU A 301 -11.46 -5.43 -7.05
CA LEU A 301 -11.37 -6.73 -7.74
C LEU A 301 -10.50 -7.75 -7.01
N ARG A 302 -9.61 -7.31 -6.12
CA ARG A 302 -8.75 -8.18 -5.31
C ARG A 302 -9.44 -8.83 -4.12
N TYR A 303 -10.71 -8.48 -3.86
CA TYR A 303 -11.45 -8.82 -2.65
C TYR A 303 -12.79 -9.50 -2.92
N LEU A 304 -13.03 -9.95 -4.16
CA LEU A 304 -14.31 -10.55 -4.58
C LEU A 304 -14.64 -11.87 -3.85
N SER A 305 -13.61 -12.65 -3.50
CA SER A 305 -13.77 -13.89 -2.72
C SER A 305 -13.94 -13.64 -1.21
N THR A 306 -13.73 -12.41 -0.74
CA THR A 306 -13.85 -12.04 0.67
C THR A 306 -15.28 -11.64 1.06
N ASP A 307 -15.49 -11.34 2.35
CA ASP A 307 -16.79 -10.88 2.88
C ASP A 307 -17.00 -9.35 2.76
N VAL A 308 -16.11 -8.64 2.08
CA VAL A 308 -16.17 -7.16 2.00
C VAL A 308 -17.40 -6.68 1.24
N PHE A 309 -17.76 -7.33 0.14
CA PHE A 309 -18.86 -6.92 -0.75
C PHE A 309 -20.06 -7.90 -0.74
N ARG A 310 -20.12 -8.74 0.25
CA ARG A 310 -21.23 -9.70 0.46
C ARG A 310 -22.26 -9.18 1.45
#